data_c25746779600d5ef33999316591761c0
#
_entry.id   c25746779600d5ef33999316591761c0
#
_cell.length_a   1.000
_cell.length_b   1.000
_cell.length_c   1.000
_cell.angle_alpha   90.00
_cell.angle_beta   90.00
_cell.angle_gamma   90.00
#
_symmetry.space_group_name_H-M   'P 1'
#
loop_
_entity.id
_entity.type
_entity.pdbx_description
1 polymer ?
#
loop_
_entity_poly.entity_id
_entity_poly.type
_entity_poly.pdbx_seq_one_letter_code
_entity_poly.pdbx_strand_id
1 'polypeptide(L)'
;MSVPTRYLLEHDLLKGKILDFGCGYGFDTDELKKQGHDIIGYDYYYRPDFPEGKFDTIICNYVLNVLEPYAQAEVLMNVTNLLSPKGTAYFAVRRDLTEEGFRLHAIHKQWTYQCNVKLPYKSLVANKSYELYQYNHFNKLPRKDGVRCHFCNLARYVEIICETATCVAFYDGYPVSPGHALIIPKRHVANYFDLTNHEREAMNVVLQYVKQKIDERFHPDGYNIGINVNEAAGQSVFHCHMHLIPRYKGDVPNPKGGVRGVIPSKQNYSTEEKPQYEKASRVSGEKENRGKKWSKADDERLWTMLYQKVGIKEIANEFGRSEYAIHCRLKKLGKAHPVEDDEIRECYHHVFGDR
;
A
#
# COMPACT_ATOMS: atom_id res chain seq x y z
N MET A 1 -28.24 3.64 19.67
CA MET A 1 -27.34 2.59 19.13
C MET A 1 -27.48 2.49 17.62
N SER A 2 -26.36 2.44 16.90
CA SER A 2 -26.34 2.30 15.45
C SER A 2 -26.91 0.94 14.99
N VAL A 3 -27.39 0.88 13.75
CA VAL A 3 -27.99 -0.37 13.22
C VAL A 3 -26.99 -1.52 13.19
N PRO A 4 -25.71 -1.33 12.74
CA PRO A 4 -24.73 -2.41 12.78
C PRO A 4 -24.43 -2.90 14.21
N THR A 5 -24.25 -1.99 15.16
CA THR A 5 -23.98 -2.37 16.56
C THR A 5 -25.14 -3.15 17.16
N ARG A 6 -26.38 -2.73 16.90
CA ARG A 6 -27.58 -3.46 17.34
C ARG A 6 -27.63 -4.87 16.77
N TYR A 7 -27.32 -5.02 15.47
CA TYR A 7 -27.24 -6.34 14.84
C TYR A 7 -26.21 -7.24 15.55
N LEU A 8 -25.01 -6.70 15.85
CA LEU A 8 -23.97 -7.47 16.55
C LEU A 8 -24.43 -7.92 17.95
N LEU A 9 -25.14 -7.04 18.67
CA LEU A 9 -25.69 -7.34 19.99
C LEU A 9 -26.78 -8.41 19.92
N GLU A 10 -27.74 -8.27 19.04
CA GLU A 10 -28.87 -9.20 18.85
C GLU A 10 -28.42 -10.62 18.44
N HIS A 11 -27.27 -10.72 17.74
CA HIS A 11 -26.70 -12.00 17.32
C HIS A 11 -25.61 -12.52 18.25
N ASP A 12 -25.45 -11.91 19.44
CA ASP A 12 -24.45 -12.33 20.46
C ASP A 12 -23.01 -12.37 19.91
N LEU A 13 -22.64 -11.37 19.07
CA LEU A 13 -21.34 -11.29 18.42
C LEU A 13 -20.33 -10.39 19.16
N LEU A 14 -20.77 -9.65 20.17
CA LEU A 14 -19.93 -8.82 21.03
C LEU A 14 -19.40 -9.64 22.19
N LYS A 15 -18.11 -9.98 22.19
CA LYS A 15 -17.47 -10.88 23.15
C LYS A 15 -16.25 -10.24 23.80
N GLY A 16 -16.03 -10.54 25.09
CA GLY A 16 -14.84 -10.16 25.84
C GLY A 16 -14.66 -8.65 25.94
N LYS A 17 -13.40 -8.21 25.89
CA LYS A 17 -13.03 -6.80 25.92
C LYS A 17 -13.29 -6.18 24.55
N ILE A 18 -14.10 -5.14 24.50
CA ILE A 18 -14.59 -4.52 23.24
C ILE A 18 -13.93 -3.14 23.03
N LEU A 19 -13.60 -2.84 21.78
CA LEU A 19 -13.22 -1.50 21.34
C LEU A 19 -14.20 -1.01 20.28
N ASP A 20 -14.73 0.19 20.46
CA ASP A 20 -15.44 0.93 19.43
C ASP A 20 -14.47 1.91 18.76
N PHE A 21 -13.92 1.52 17.62
CA PHE A 21 -12.91 2.28 16.88
C PHE A 21 -13.55 3.23 15.88
N GLY A 22 -13.40 4.54 16.11
CA GLY A 22 -14.11 5.59 15.41
C GLY A 22 -15.50 5.81 16.00
N CYS A 23 -15.61 5.82 17.32
CA CYS A 23 -16.88 5.87 18.06
C CYS A 23 -17.60 7.22 17.97
N GLY A 24 -16.99 8.25 17.36
CA GLY A 24 -17.51 9.60 17.36
C GLY A 24 -17.76 10.12 18.78
N TYR A 25 -18.95 10.61 19.05
CA TYR A 25 -19.35 11.05 20.41
C TYR A 25 -19.50 9.90 21.42
N GLY A 26 -19.45 8.63 20.98
CA GLY A 26 -19.48 7.46 21.83
C GLY A 26 -20.87 6.96 22.23
N PHE A 27 -21.92 7.29 21.46
CA PHE A 27 -23.29 6.83 21.78
C PHE A 27 -23.42 5.31 21.86
N ASP A 28 -22.83 4.56 20.94
CA ASP A 28 -22.83 3.08 20.96
C ASP A 28 -22.01 2.55 22.13
N THR A 29 -20.83 3.13 22.36
CA THR A 29 -19.96 2.79 23.49
C THR A 29 -20.67 2.96 24.83
N ASP A 30 -21.29 4.13 25.05
CA ASP A 30 -21.92 4.47 26.32
C ASP A 30 -23.18 3.60 26.59
N GLU A 31 -23.91 3.27 25.53
CA GLU A 31 -25.10 2.40 25.62
C GLU A 31 -24.70 0.94 25.93
N LEU A 32 -23.70 0.39 25.25
CA LEU A 32 -23.18 -0.95 25.52
C LEU A 32 -22.57 -1.05 26.93
N LYS A 33 -21.92 0.01 27.41
CA LYS A 33 -21.38 0.07 28.78
C LYS A 33 -22.47 0.03 29.83
N LYS A 34 -23.63 0.73 29.62
CA LYS A 34 -24.81 0.67 30.49
C LYS A 34 -25.41 -0.73 30.55
N GLN A 35 -25.29 -1.51 29.46
CA GLN A 35 -25.77 -2.89 29.40
C GLN A 35 -24.77 -3.89 29.98
N GLY A 36 -23.66 -3.43 30.57
CA GLY A 36 -22.68 -4.27 31.28
C GLY A 36 -21.53 -4.83 30.43
N HIS A 37 -21.38 -4.36 29.17
CA HIS A 37 -20.25 -4.75 28.35
C HIS A 37 -18.94 -4.07 28.79
N ASP A 38 -17.82 -4.80 28.76
CA ASP A 38 -16.47 -4.24 28.93
C ASP A 38 -16.05 -3.58 27.62
N ILE A 39 -16.34 -2.31 27.47
CA ILE A 39 -16.12 -1.56 26.23
C ILE A 39 -15.46 -0.21 26.50
N ILE A 40 -14.53 0.16 25.61
CA ILE A 40 -14.00 1.52 25.49
C ILE A 40 -14.23 2.04 24.08
N GLY A 41 -14.32 3.38 23.93
CA GLY A 41 -14.45 4.05 22.65
C GLY A 41 -13.19 4.86 22.35
N TYR A 42 -12.74 4.80 21.10
CA TYR A 42 -11.70 5.65 20.55
C TYR A 42 -12.22 6.41 19.35
N ASP A 43 -11.93 7.70 19.27
CA ASP A 43 -12.18 8.54 18.11
C ASP A 43 -11.12 9.63 18.04
N TYR A 44 -10.52 9.83 16.87
CA TYR A 44 -9.41 10.77 16.68
C TYR A 44 -9.72 12.20 17.15
N TYR A 45 -10.98 12.65 17.01
CA TYR A 45 -11.39 14.01 17.34
C TYR A 45 -12.08 14.11 18.70
N TYR A 46 -12.94 13.14 19.05
CA TYR A 46 -13.83 13.24 20.20
C TYR A 46 -13.37 12.45 21.41
N ARG A 47 -12.58 11.39 21.22
CA ARG A 47 -12.00 10.53 22.27
C ARG A 47 -10.60 10.12 21.87
N PRO A 48 -9.63 11.07 21.87
CA PRO A 48 -8.33 10.93 21.18
C PRO A 48 -7.31 10.04 21.90
N ASP A 49 -7.61 9.54 23.09
CA ASP A 49 -6.70 8.65 23.82
C ASP A 49 -6.61 7.32 23.08
N PHE A 50 -5.49 7.11 22.38
CA PHE A 50 -5.30 5.90 21.60
C PHE A 50 -5.30 4.67 22.51
N PRO A 51 -6.09 3.62 22.22
CA PRO A 51 -6.29 2.49 23.12
C PRO A 51 -5.02 1.63 23.21
N GLU A 52 -4.71 1.17 24.41
CA GLU A 52 -3.62 0.25 24.69
C GLU A 52 -4.11 -1.18 24.90
N GLY A 53 -3.24 -2.14 24.58
CA GLY A 53 -3.49 -3.58 24.79
C GLY A 53 -4.23 -4.23 23.63
N LYS A 54 -4.93 -5.33 23.92
CA LYS A 54 -5.63 -6.16 22.93
C LYS A 54 -7.11 -6.28 23.29
N PHE A 55 -7.93 -6.38 22.24
CA PHE A 55 -9.39 -6.46 22.33
C PHE A 55 -9.90 -7.74 21.67
N ASP A 56 -10.89 -8.37 22.26
CA ASP A 56 -11.48 -9.59 21.73
C ASP A 56 -12.49 -9.29 20.63
N THR A 57 -13.16 -8.14 20.73
CA THR A 57 -14.07 -7.60 19.70
C THR A 57 -13.68 -6.17 19.40
N ILE A 58 -13.58 -5.83 18.09
CA ILE A 58 -13.45 -4.44 17.65
C ILE A 58 -14.60 -4.13 16.69
N ILE A 59 -15.33 -3.06 16.94
CA ILE A 59 -16.33 -2.52 16.02
C ILE A 59 -15.79 -1.24 15.37
N CYS A 60 -16.00 -1.09 14.06
CA CYS A 60 -15.55 0.06 13.29
C CYS A 60 -16.65 0.45 12.30
N ASN A 61 -17.56 1.32 12.74
CA ASN A 61 -18.80 1.63 12.04
C ASN A 61 -18.67 2.93 11.24
N TYR A 62 -18.78 2.84 9.90
CA TYR A 62 -18.85 3.98 8.97
C TYR A 62 -17.59 4.88 8.94
N VAL A 63 -16.48 4.42 9.50
CA VAL A 63 -15.20 5.15 9.53
C VAL A 63 -14.55 5.14 8.14
N LEU A 64 -14.48 3.98 7.50
CA LEU A 64 -13.76 3.83 6.24
C LEU A 64 -14.38 4.65 5.09
N ASN A 65 -15.67 4.87 5.11
CA ASN A 65 -16.38 5.62 4.06
C ASN A 65 -16.05 7.13 4.02
N VAL A 66 -15.44 7.65 5.07
CA VAL A 66 -15.08 9.09 5.18
C VAL A 66 -13.59 9.33 5.11
N LEU A 67 -12.81 8.32 4.72
CA LEU A 67 -11.36 8.34 4.66
C LEU A 67 -10.86 8.05 3.24
N GLU A 68 -9.79 8.72 2.86
CA GLU A 68 -9.04 8.39 1.66
C GLU A 68 -8.34 7.01 1.79
N PRO A 69 -7.97 6.35 0.67
CA PRO A 69 -7.42 4.98 0.69
C PRO A 69 -6.23 4.77 1.63
N TYR A 70 -5.34 5.76 1.74
CA TYR A 70 -4.21 5.69 2.65
C TYR A 70 -4.65 5.62 4.12
N ALA A 71 -5.54 6.51 4.54
CA ALA A 71 -6.08 6.54 5.89
C ALA A 71 -6.96 5.32 6.21
N GLN A 72 -7.67 4.76 5.21
CA GLN A 72 -8.36 3.47 5.36
C GLN A 72 -7.39 2.34 5.69
N ALA A 73 -6.24 2.27 4.98
CA ALA A 73 -5.22 1.26 5.25
C ALA A 73 -4.64 1.41 6.67
N GLU A 74 -4.41 2.63 7.13
CA GLU A 74 -3.94 2.92 8.48
C GLU A 74 -4.95 2.47 9.56
N VAL A 75 -6.24 2.76 9.36
CA VAL A 75 -7.32 2.27 10.25
C VAL A 75 -7.32 0.73 10.29
N LEU A 76 -7.24 0.07 9.15
CA LEU A 76 -7.20 -1.40 9.09
C LEU A 76 -5.98 -1.95 9.84
N MET A 77 -4.80 -1.37 9.67
CA MET A 77 -3.59 -1.77 10.39
C MET A 77 -3.72 -1.56 11.89
N ASN A 78 -4.26 -0.43 12.33
CA ASN A 78 -4.48 -0.14 13.75
C ASN A 78 -5.47 -1.13 14.37
N VAL A 79 -6.60 -1.39 13.71
CA VAL A 79 -7.60 -2.37 14.16
C VAL A 79 -6.99 -3.78 14.25
N THR A 80 -6.25 -4.21 13.23
CA THR A 80 -5.61 -5.54 13.24
C THR A 80 -4.54 -5.65 14.31
N ASN A 81 -3.78 -4.59 14.54
CA ASN A 81 -2.76 -4.56 15.60
C ASN A 81 -3.39 -4.59 17.00
N LEU A 82 -4.53 -3.94 17.22
CA LEU A 82 -5.23 -3.94 18.51
C LEU A 82 -6.07 -5.20 18.76
N LEU A 83 -6.36 -5.98 17.71
CA LEU A 83 -7.16 -7.19 17.82
C LEU A 83 -6.36 -8.31 18.54
N SER A 84 -7.01 -9.01 19.46
CA SER A 84 -6.42 -10.17 20.11
C SER A 84 -6.23 -11.33 19.09
N PRO A 85 -5.29 -12.28 19.33
CA PRO A 85 -5.03 -13.36 18.35
C PRO A 85 -6.25 -14.23 18.00
N LYS A 86 -7.27 -14.28 18.85
CA LYS A 86 -8.53 -15.00 18.63
C LYS A 86 -9.71 -14.07 18.44
N GLY A 87 -9.46 -12.76 18.42
CA GLY A 87 -10.49 -11.74 18.32
C GLY A 87 -11.16 -11.67 16.95
N THR A 88 -12.24 -10.91 16.92
CA THR A 88 -13.01 -10.63 15.71
C THR A 88 -13.25 -9.13 15.58
N ALA A 89 -12.96 -8.56 14.43
CA ALA A 89 -13.33 -7.19 14.14
C ALA A 89 -14.50 -7.13 13.16
N TYR A 90 -15.34 -6.13 13.34
CA TYR A 90 -16.52 -5.88 12.51
C TYR A 90 -16.42 -4.50 11.88
N PHE A 91 -16.54 -4.43 10.54
CA PHE A 91 -16.51 -3.19 9.79
C PHE A 91 -17.85 -2.96 9.12
N ALA A 92 -18.57 -1.92 9.51
CA ALA A 92 -19.75 -1.48 8.79
C ALA A 92 -19.38 -0.36 7.81
N VAL A 93 -19.82 -0.51 6.56
CA VAL A 93 -19.59 0.46 5.50
C VAL A 93 -20.92 0.83 4.83
N ARG A 94 -21.05 2.09 4.42
CA ARG A 94 -22.23 2.60 3.70
C ARG A 94 -22.34 1.99 2.31
N ARG A 95 -23.57 1.81 1.83
CA ARG A 95 -23.94 1.33 0.49
C ARG A 95 -24.90 2.27 -0.23
N ASP A 96 -25.30 3.36 0.42
CA ASP A 96 -26.26 4.34 -0.07
C ASP A 96 -25.60 5.56 -0.74
N LEU A 97 -24.26 5.51 -0.94
CA LEU A 97 -23.54 6.59 -1.61
C LEU A 97 -23.72 6.48 -3.13
N THR A 98 -24.29 7.52 -3.73
CA THR A 98 -24.51 7.61 -5.18
C THR A 98 -23.30 8.18 -5.93
N GLU A 99 -22.48 8.98 -5.24
CA GLU A 99 -21.29 9.63 -5.77
C GLU A 99 -20.17 9.62 -4.74
N GLU A 100 -18.93 9.59 -5.20
CA GLU A 100 -17.74 9.65 -4.36
C GLU A 100 -17.08 11.03 -4.43
N GLY A 101 -16.27 11.38 -3.44
CA GLY A 101 -15.52 12.63 -3.37
C GLY A 101 -15.85 13.49 -2.17
N PHE A 102 -15.34 14.72 -2.19
CA PHE A 102 -15.57 15.67 -1.11
C PHE A 102 -16.97 16.27 -1.18
N ARG A 103 -17.66 16.29 -0.04
CA ARG A 103 -19.00 16.89 0.12
C ARG A 103 -19.04 17.78 1.34
N LEU A 104 -19.75 18.90 1.22
CA LEU A 104 -20.02 19.77 2.36
C LEU A 104 -21.09 19.12 3.25
N HIS A 105 -20.71 18.80 4.49
CA HIS A 105 -21.65 18.23 5.46
C HIS A 105 -22.75 19.28 5.82
N ALA A 106 -24.00 18.91 5.63
CA ALA A 106 -25.12 19.86 5.73
C ALA A 106 -25.22 20.54 7.11
N ILE A 107 -24.94 19.80 8.18
CA ILE A 107 -25.06 20.28 9.57
C ILE A 107 -23.76 20.95 10.03
N HIS A 108 -22.63 20.25 9.92
CA HIS A 108 -21.34 20.72 10.45
C HIS A 108 -20.61 21.71 9.54
N LYS A 109 -21.11 21.93 8.29
CA LYS A 109 -20.51 22.86 7.31
C LYS A 109 -19.01 22.60 7.06
N GLN A 110 -18.57 21.35 7.19
CA GLN A 110 -17.23 20.90 6.93
C GLN A 110 -17.19 20.00 5.69
N TRP A 111 -16.13 20.10 4.93
CA TRP A 111 -15.89 19.18 3.81
C TRP A 111 -15.48 17.82 4.35
N THR A 112 -16.23 16.79 3.98
CA THR A 112 -15.94 15.39 4.30
C THR A 112 -15.81 14.60 3.02
N TYR A 113 -14.78 13.75 2.96
CA TYR A 113 -14.64 12.77 1.90
C TYR A 113 -15.71 11.69 2.07
N GLN A 114 -16.22 11.17 0.95
CA GLN A 114 -17.20 10.07 0.94
C GLN A 114 -16.82 9.10 -0.17
N CYS A 115 -16.72 7.82 0.15
CA CYS A 115 -16.41 6.78 -0.82
C CYS A 115 -17.11 5.47 -0.52
N ASN A 116 -17.31 4.67 -1.57
CA ASN A 116 -17.75 3.29 -1.44
C ASN A 116 -16.56 2.40 -1.11
N VAL A 117 -16.71 1.54 -0.09
CA VAL A 117 -15.64 0.66 0.39
C VAL A 117 -16.08 -0.79 0.25
N LYS A 118 -15.28 -1.59 -0.48
CA LYS A 118 -15.42 -3.05 -0.52
C LYS A 118 -14.24 -3.70 0.18
N LEU A 119 -14.53 -4.57 1.15
CA LEU A 119 -13.50 -5.31 1.86
C LEU A 119 -13.54 -6.79 1.45
N PRO A 120 -12.40 -7.47 1.33
CA PRO A 120 -12.31 -8.89 0.97
C PRO A 120 -12.57 -9.77 2.20
N TYR A 121 -13.52 -9.38 3.05
CA TYR A 121 -13.87 -10.06 4.28
C TYR A 121 -15.25 -10.73 4.15
N LYS A 122 -15.57 -11.60 5.11
CA LYS A 122 -16.88 -12.26 5.14
C LYS A 122 -17.99 -11.22 5.38
N SER A 123 -18.89 -11.07 4.43
CA SER A 123 -20.10 -10.27 4.59
C SER A 123 -21.11 -11.00 5.45
N LEU A 124 -21.56 -10.37 6.55
CA LEU A 124 -22.61 -10.89 7.44
C LEU A 124 -23.97 -10.36 7.03
N VAL A 125 -24.04 -9.09 6.65
CA VAL A 125 -25.25 -8.38 6.21
C VAL A 125 -24.87 -7.49 5.05
N ALA A 126 -25.65 -7.53 3.98
CA ALA A 126 -25.56 -6.61 2.87
C ALA A 126 -26.96 -6.14 2.48
N ASN A 127 -27.20 -4.84 2.50
CA ASN A 127 -28.44 -4.22 2.06
C ASN A 127 -28.18 -2.88 1.35
N LYS A 128 -29.22 -2.16 0.98
CA LYS A 128 -29.10 -0.88 0.27
C LYS A 128 -28.43 0.23 1.09
N SER A 129 -28.44 0.14 2.42
CA SER A 129 -27.95 1.19 3.31
C SER A 129 -26.54 0.93 3.79
N TYR A 130 -26.19 -0.35 4.11
CA TYR A 130 -24.88 -0.70 4.62
C TYR A 130 -24.53 -2.15 4.36
N GLU A 131 -23.25 -2.45 4.49
CA GLU A 131 -22.73 -3.82 4.54
C GLU A 131 -21.84 -3.97 5.77
N LEU A 132 -22.02 -5.10 6.48
CA LEU A 132 -21.29 -5.45 7.69
C LEU A 132 -20.35 -6.61 7.39
N TYR A 133 -19.06 -6.36 7.54
CA TYR A 133 -18.01 -7.35 7.34
C TYR A 133 -17.47 -7.89 8.66
N GLN A 134 -17.19 -9.19 8.68
CA GLN A 134 -16.46 -9.87 9.75
C GLN A 134 -15.03 -10.10 9.33
N TYR A 135 -14.09 -9.69 10.16
CA TYR A 135 -12.66 -9.90 9.98
C TYR A 135 -12.08 -10.75 11.11
N ASN A 136 -11.24 -11.70 10.75
CA ASN A 136 -10.35 -12.44 11.64
C ASN A 136 -8.94 -12.42 11.04
N HIS A 137 -7.90 -12.52 11.87
CA HIS A 137 -6.53 -12.54 11.38
C HIS A 137 -6.33 -13.56 10.25
N PHE A 138 -5.53 -13.18 9.26
CA PHE A 138 -5.31 -13.97 8.03
C PHE A 138 -4.91 -15.42 8.34
N ASN A 139 -4.05 -15.64 9.35
CA ASN A 139 -3.61 -16.97 9.77
C ASN A 139 -4.65 -17.75 10.59
N LYS A 140 -5.81 -17.17 10.91
CA LYS A 140 -6.94 -17.85 11.58
C LYS A 140 -8.04 -18.26 10.63
N LEU A 141 -7.99 -17.79 9.38
CA LEU A 141 -8.93 -18.20 8.35
C LEU A 141 -8.83 -19.72 8.09
N PRO A 142 -9.91 -20.34 7.58
CA PRO A 142 -9.85 -21.74 7.17
C PRO A 142 -8.71 -21.99 6.19
N ARG A 143 -8.00 -23.08 6.35
CA ARG A 143 -6.95 -23.47 5.42
C ARG A 143 -7.57 -23.73 4.04
N LYS A 144 -6.84 -23.30 3.01
CA LYS A 144 -7.22 -23.59 1.62
C LYS A 144 -6.72 -24.99 1.27
N ASP A 145 -7.65 -25.93 1.08
CA ASP A 145 -7.31 -27.31 0.71
C ASP A 145 -6.61 -27.35 -0.65
N GLY A 146 -5.64 -28.25 -0.78
CA GLY A 146 -4.84 -28.40 -2.00
C GLY A 146 -3.78 -27.32 -2.23
N VAL A 147 -3.72 -26.26 -1.42
CA VAL A 147 -2.72 -25.19 -1.54
C VAL A 147 -1.48 -25.52 -0.72
N ARG A 148 -0.37 -25.83 -1.39
CA ARG A 148 0.92 -26.18 -0.75
C ARG A 148 1.72 -24.97 -0.25
N CYS A 149 1.35 -23.76 -0.65
CA CYS A 149 2.08 -22.56 -0.28
C CYS A 149 1.92 -22.24 1.21
N HIS A 150 3.04 -22.18 1.94
CA HIS A 150 3.05 -21.85 3.38
C HIS A 150 2.52 -20.45 3.69
N PHE A 151 2.74 -19.49 2.78
CA PHE A 151 2.27 -18.12 2.97
C PHE A 151 0.77 -17.94 2.66
N CYS A 152 0.19 -18.79 1.79
CA CYS A 152 -1.26 -18.84 1.60
C CYS A 152 -1.99 -19.49 2.78
N ASN A 153 -1.31 -20.39 3.48
CA ASN A 153 -1.78 -21.13 4.66
C ASN A 153 -0.88 -20.87 5.86
N LEU A 154 -0.72 -19.59 6.21
CA LEU A 154 0.15 -19.16 7.29
C LEU A 154 -0.17 -19.90 8.60
N ALA A 155 0.85 -20.38 9.29
CA ALA A 155 0.65 -21.14 10.50
C ALA A 155 -0.01 -20.32 11.61
N ARG A 156 -0.92 -20.95 12.39
CA ARG A 156 -1.74 -20.25 13.39
C ARG A 156 -0.93 -19.64 14.54
N TYR A 157 0.30 -20.10 14.77
CA TYR A 157 1.20 -19.59 15.81
C TYR A 157 2.03 -18.39 15.36
N VAL A 158 2.04 -18.07 14.06
CA VAL A 158 2.79 -16.91 13.54
C VAL A 158 2.19 -15.63 14.12
N GLU A 159 3.05 -14.78 14.66
CA GLU A 159 2.66 -13.46 15.16
C GLU A 159 2.49 -12.49 14.01
N ILE A 160 1.25 -12.08 13.77
CA ILE A 160 0.89 -11.04 12.81
C ILE A 160 1.21 -9.67 13.43
N ILE A 161 1.97 -8.87 12.71
CA ILE A 161 2.28 -7.48 13.10
C ILE A 161 1.12 -6.57 12.73
N CYS A 162 0.71 -6.61 11.46
CA CYS A 162 -0.46 -5.89 10.98
C CYS A 162 -0.97 -6.48 9.65
N GLU A 163 -2.17 -6.08 9.27
CA GLU A 163 -2.82 -6.49 8.02
C GLU A 163 -3.58 -5.32 7.39
N THR A 164 -3.62 -5.33 6.07
CA THR A 164 -4.55 -4.51 5.28
C THR A 164 -5.56 -5.41 4.55
N ALA A 165 -6.38 -4.83 3.69
CA ALA A 165 -7.27 -5.61 2.83
C ALA A 165 -6.49 -6.61 1.94
N THR A 166 -5.30 -6.24 1.46
CA THR A 166 -4.55 -6.99 0.44
C THR A 166 -3.22 -7.56 0.91
N CYS A 167 -2.66 -7.08 2.03
CA CYS A 167 -1.35 -7.47 2.52
C CYS A 167 -1.39 -7.90 3.98
N VAL A 168 -0.41 -8.71 4.38
CA VAL A 168 -0.17 -9.10 5.76
C VAL A 168 1.32 -9.05 6.08
N ALA A 169 1.68 -8.57 7.26
CA ALA A 169 3.02 -8.55 7.79
C ALA A 169 3.13 -9.40 9.07
N PHE A 170 4.19 -10.14 9.19
CA PHE A 170 4.47 -11.03 10.33
C PHE A 170 5.97 -11.17 10.55
N TYR A 171 6.35 -11.59 11.77
CA TYR A 171 7.75 -11.89 12.04
C TYR A 171 8.17 -13.18 11.34
N ASP A 172 9.37 -13.13 10.72
CA ASP A 172 9.94 -14.31 10.04
C ASP A 172 10.16 -15.46 11.03
N GLY A 173 9.79 -16.67 10.63
CA GLY A 173 10.03 -17.89 11.41
C GLY A 173 11.51 -18.31 11.47
N TYR A 174 12.32 -17.77 10.56
CA TYR A 174 13.78 -17.99 10.49
C TYR A 174 14.52 -16.64 10.46
N PRO A 175 14.43 -15.84 11.53
CA PRO A 175 14.91 -14.48 11.53
C PRO A 175 16.44 -14.44 11.43
N VAL A 176 16.99 -13.58 10.55
CA VAL A 176 18.44 -13.33 10.44
C VAL A 176 18.92 -12.29 11.46
N SER A 177 18.00 -11.52 12.04
CA SER A 177 18.23 -10.56 13.11
C SER A 177 16.96 -10.37 13.95
N PRO A 178 17.05 -9.86 15.20
CA PRO A 178 15.88 -9.55 16.02
C PRO A 178 14.94 -8.59 15.27
N GLY A 179 13.65 -8.94 15.20
CA GLY A 179 12.64 -8.14 14.53
C GLY A 179 12.56 -8.32 13.00
N HIS A 180 13.28 -9.28 12.40
CA HIS A 180 13.15 -9.59 10.98
C HIS A 180 11.69 -9.91 10.64
N ALA A 181 11.11 -9.14 9.72
CA ALA A 181 9.71 -9.25 9.32
C ALA A 181 9.55 -9.51 7.82
N LEU A 182 8.47 -10.19 7.47
CA LEU A 182 8.04 -10.42 6.10
C LEU A 182 6.73 -9.70 5.83
N ILE A 183 6.61 -9.11 4.65
CA ILE A 183 5.40 -8.49 4.14
C ILE A 183 5.01 -9.21 2.86
N ILE A 184 3.80 -9.76 2.83
CA ILE A 184 3.30 -10.53 1.70
C ILE A 184 1.94 -10.02 1.21
N PRO A 185 1.61 -10.15 -0.08
CA PRO A 185 0.24 -10.01 -0.56
C PRO A 185 -0.60 -11.20 -0.07
N LYS A 186 -1.88 -10.99 0.21
CA LYS A 186 -2.82 -12.07 0.57
C LYS A 186 -3.20 -12.95 -0.63
N ARG A 187 -3.11 -12.39 -1.84
CA ARG A 187 -3.24 -13.12 -3.10
C ARG A 187 -1.95 -13.89 -3.38
N HIS A 188 -2.09 -15.14 -3.82
CA HIS A 188 -0.92 -15.91 -4.26
C HIS A 188 -0.38 -15.34 -5.57
N VAL A 189 0.80 -14.78 -5.51
CA VAL A 189 1.56 -14.29 -6.66
C VAL A 189 3.04 -14.48 -6.36
N ALA A 190 3.76 -15.12 -7.27
CA ALA A 190 5.16 -15.47 -7.04
C ALA A 190 6.10 -14.28 -7.23
N ASN A 191 5.86 -13.46 -8.26
CA ASN A 191 6.78 -12.45 -8.72
C ASN A 191 6.31 -11.05 -8.29
N TYR A 192 7.22 -10.22 -7.81
CA TYR A 192 6.94 -8.83 -7.44
C TYR A 192 6.39 -7.99 -8.60
N PHE A 193 6.87 -8.25 -9.82
CA PHE A 193 6.47 -7.50 -11.00
C PHE A 193 5.04 -7.86 -11.49
N ASP A 194 4.47 -8.98 -11.01
CA ASP A 194 3.10 -9.41 -11.28
C ASP A 194 2.09 -8.90 -10.24
N LEU A 195 2.55 -8.13 -9.24
CA LEU A 195 1.69 -7.43 -8.30
C LEU A 195 0.91 -6.32 -9.03
N THR A 196 -0.33 -6.10 -8.63
CA THR A 196 -1.08 -4.90 -9.02
C THR A 196 -0.45 -3.65 -8.39
N ASN A 197 -0.73 -2.47 -8.95
CA ASN A 197 -0.29 -1.20 -8.35
C ASN A 197 -0.80 -1.07 -6.90
N HIS A 198 -2.06 -1.40 -6.69
CA HIS A 198 -2.68 -1.35 -5.37
C HIS A 198 -1.98 -2.26 -4.34
N GLU A 199 -1.59 -3.48 -4.73
CA GLU A 199 -0.83 -4.38 -3.85
C GLU A 199 0.56 -3.82 -3.53
N ARG A 200 1.27 -3.27 -4.52
CA ARG A 200 2.58 -2.62 -4.29
C ARG A 200 2.48 -1.42 -3.34
N GLU A 201 1.48 -0.57 -3.54
CA GLU A 201 1.22 0.58 -2.66
C GLU A 201 0.89 0.12 -1.24
N ALA A 202 0.01 -0.87 -1.09
CA ALA A 202 -0.33 -1.45 0.20
C ALA A 202 0.89 -2.05 0.91
N MET A 203 1.78 -2.76 0.21
CA MET A 203 3.03 -3.27 0.78
C MET A 203 3.95 -2.15 1.27
N ASN A 204 4.03 -1.02 0.55
CA ASN A 204 4.83 0.13 0.98
C ASN A 204 4.25 0.81 2.23
N VAL A 205 2.93 0.94 2.31
CA VAL A 205 2.25 1.47 3.51
C VAL A 205 2.49 0.55 4.71
N VAL A 206 2.31 -0.74 4.53
CA VAL A 206 2.59 -1.76 5.56
C VAL A 206 4.05 -1.73 5.99
N LEU A 207 5.00 -1.56 5.05
CA LEU A 207 6.44 -1.46 5.35
C LEU A 207 6.75 -0.33 6.34
N GLN A 208 6.16 0.86 6.14
CA GLN A 208 6.37 2.01 7.04
C GLN A 208 5.81 1.73 8.43
N TYR A 209 4.62 1.16 8.51
CA TYR A 209 3.99 0.81 9.78
C TYR A 209 4.79 -0.27 10.54
N VAL A 210 5.21 -1.33 9.85
CA VAL A 210 6.01 -2.43 10.43
C VAL A 210 7.35 -1.90 10.94
N LYS A 211 8.01 -1.00 10.17
CA LYS A 211 9.23 -0.33 10.60
C LYS A 211 9.03 0.39 11.92
N GLN A 212 7.96 1.18 12.04
CA GLN A 212 7.66 1.88 13.30
C GLN A 212 7.50 0.90 14.47
N LYS A 213 6.75 -0.20 14.30
CA LYS A 213 6.56 -1.20 15.34
C LYS A 213 7.85 -1.93 15.73
N ILE A 214 8.75 -2.13 14.77
CA ILE A 214 10.08 -2.69 15.04
C ILE A 214 10.96 -1.68 15.77
N ASP A 215 10.95 -0.40 15.39
CA ASP A 215 11.67 0.66 16.09
C ASP A 215 11.26 0.74 17.57
N GLU A 216 9.94 0.71 17.84
CA GLU A 216 9.39 0.74 19.20
C GLU A 216 9.82 -0.47 20.05
N ARG A 217 9.92 -1.66 19.46
CA ARG A 217 10.16 -2.92 20.18
C ARG A 217 11.62 -3.35 20.24
N PHE A 218 12.40 -3.13 19.18
CA PHE A 218 13.73 -3.71 18.97
C PHE A 218 14.86 -2.69 18.87
N HIS A 219 14.55 -1.41 18.64
CA HIS A 219 15.50 -0.29 18.57
C HIS A 219 16.70 -0.54 17.63
N PRO A 220 16.51 -0.92 16.35
CA PRO A 220 17.61 -1.18 15.42
C PRO A 220 18.35 0.08 15.01
N ASP A 221 19.64 -0.07 14.61
CA ASP A 221 20.47 1.02 14.09
C ASP A 221 20.25 1.30 12.59
N GLY A 222 19.58 0.37 11.87
CA GLY A 222 19.32 0.50 10.43
C GLY A 222 18.52 -0.66 9.87
N TYR A 223 18.35 -0.67 8.54
CA TYR A 223 17.55 -1.69 7.86
C TYR A 223 18.14 -2.10 6.52
N ASN A 224 17.96 -3.38 6.15
CA ASN A 224 17.97 -3.82 4.77
C ASN A 224 16.56 -4.21 4.35
N ILE A 225 16.16 -3.80 3.14
CA ILE A 225 14.86 -4.11 2.54
C ILE A 225 15.15 -4.82 1.23
N GLY A 226 14.49 -5.95 0.97
CA GLY A 226 14.72 -6.69 -0.25
C GLY A 226 13.61 -7.66 -0.61
N ILE A 227 13.55 -8.02 -1.89
CA ILE A 227 12.64 -9.01 -2.45
C ILE A 227 13.46 -9.91 -3.36
N ASN A 228 13.40 -11.21 -3.13
CA ASN A 228 14.00 -12.20 -4.04
C ASN A 228 12.97 -12.54 -5.12
N VAL A 229 13.38 -12.45 -6.39
CA VAL A 229 12.51 -12.77 -7.52
C VAL A 229 13.16 -13.89 -8.33
N ASN A 230 12.49 -15.03 -8.40
CA ASN A 230 12.94 -16.28 -9.01
C ASN A 230 14.13 -16.96 -8.27
N GLU A 231 14.40 -18.19 -8.65
CA GLU A 231 15.42 -19.05 -8.03
C GLU A 231 16.82 -18.45 -8.05
N ALA A 232 17.20 -17.84 -9.17
CA ALA A 232 18.52 -17.24 -9.34
C ALA A 232 18.80 -16.08 -8.36
N ALA A 233 17.75 -15.46 -7.84
CA ALA A 233 17.83 -14.44 -6.79
C ALA A 233 17.63 -15.01 -5.37
N GLY A 234 17.51 -16.34 -5.23
CA GLY A 234 17.36 -17.00 -3.93
C GLY A 234 15.92 -17.06 -3.42
N GLN A 235 14.90 -16.88 -4.27
CA GLN A 235 13.52 -17.07 -3.87
C GLN A 235 13.25 -18.56 -3.56
N SER A 236 13.03 -18.89 -2.29
CA SER A 236 12.75 -20.26 -1.83
C SER A 236 11.24 -20.55 -1.70
N VAL A 237 10.42 -19.54 -1.48
CA VAL A 237 8.95 -19.63 -1.44
C VAL A 237 8.40 -18.81 -2.60
N PHE A 238 7.74 -19.49 -3.56
CA PHE A 238 7.12 -18.86 -4.73
C PHE A 238 5.79 -18.18 -4.40
N HIS A 239 5.86 -17.28 -3.47
CA HIS A 239 4.87 -16.29 -3.08
C HIS A 239 5.66 -15.00 -2.77
N CYS A 240 5.36 -13.93 -3.44
CA CYS A 240 6.07 -12.67 -3.29
C CYS A 240 6.14 -12.27 -1.82
N HIS A 241 7.33 -11.99 -1.34
CA HIS A 241 7.56 -11.54 0.03
C HIS A 241 8.68 -10.51 0.07
N MET A 242 8.41 -9.45 0.80
CA MET A 242 9.39 -8.39 1.07
C MET A 242 9.96 -8.63 2.45
N HIS A 243 11.28 -8.69 2.53
CA HIS A 243 12.03 -8.74 3.79
C HIS A 243 12.25 -7.32 4.32
N LEU A 244 11.95 -7.11 5.60
CA LEU A 244 12.42 -5.98 6.38
C LEU A 244 13.35 -6.51 7.46
N ILE A 245 14.64 -6.30 7.26
CA ILE A 245 15.71 -6.85 8.09
C ILE A 245 16.31 -5.74 8.95
N PRO A 246 16.00 -5.69 10.27
CA PRO A 246 16.67 -4.78 11.19
C PRO A 246 18.17 -5.06 11.26
N ARG A 247 18.97 -4.01 11.36
CA ARG A 247 20.41 -4.09 11.43
C ARG A 247 20.91 -3.43 12.73
N TYR A 248 21.91 -4.01 13.32
CA TYR A 248 22.49 -3.56 14.57
C TYR A 248 23.98 -3.33 14.41
N LYS A 249 24.53 -2.30 15.09
CA LYS A 249 25.96 -2.04 15.07
C LYS A 249 26.74 -3.27 15.54
N GLY A 250 27.67 -3.74 14.71
CA GLY A 250 28.47 -4.91 15.00
C GLY A 250 27.83 -6.26 14.64
N ASP A 251 26.64 -6.29 14.06
CA ASP A 251 25.98 -7.52 13.61
C ASP A 251 26.74 -8.24 12.49
N VAL A 252 27.55 -7.51 11.71
CA VAL A 252 28.54 -8.07 10.76
C VAL A 252 29.84 -7.28 10.84
N PRO A 253 31.00 -7.88 10.54
CA PRO A 253 32.29 -7.22 10.63
C PRO A 253 32.42 -6.02 9.68
N ASN A 254 31.83 -6.09 8.49
CA ASN A 254 31.85 -5.01 7.51
C ASN A 254 30.48 -4.87 6.81
N PRO A 255 29.65 -3.90 7.22
CA PRO A 255 28.33 -3.68 6.64
C PRO A 255 28.36 -2.92 5.31
N LYS A 256 29.55 -2.44 4.86
CA LYS A 256 29.68 -1.66 3.63
C LYS A 256 29.15 -2.44 2.43
N GLY A 257 28.37 -1.76 1.59
CA GLY A 257 27.74 -2.37 0.41
C GLY A 257 26.37 -3.00 0.69
N GLY A 258 26.03 -3.35 1.93
CA GLY A 258 24.66 -3.79 2.31
C GLY A 258 24.10 -4.86 1.39
N VAL A 259 22.99 -4.58 0.71
CA VAL A 259 22.30 -5.48 -0.23
C VAL A 259 23.15 -5.95 -1.41
N ARG A 260 24.27 -5.31 -1.71
CA ARG A 260 25.22 -5.80 -2.72
C ARG A 260 25.89 -7.13 -2.32
N GLY A 261 25.82 -7.47 -1.02
CA GLY A 261 26.32 -8.74 -0.50
C GLY A 261 25.60 -9.97 -1.05
N VAL A 262 24.49 -9.81 -1.81
CA VAL A 262 23.88 -10.90 -2.60
C VAL A 262 24.86 -11.50 -3.62
N ILE A 263 25.89 -10.74 -4.04
CA ILE A 263 27.05 -11.22 -4.77
C ILE A 263 28.28 -10.91 -3.90
N PRO A 264 28.73 -11.84 -3.03
CA PRO A 264 29.73 -11.57 -2.00
C PRO A 264 31.03 -10.98 -2.54
N SER A 265 31.53 -11.47 -3.69
CA SER A 265 32.73 -10.95 -4.34
C SER A 265 32.61 -9.54 -4.89
N LYS A 266 31.39 -8.99 -4.97
CA LYS A 266 31.07 -7.64 -5.46
C LYS A 266 30.43 -6.75 -4.40
N GLN A 267 30.34 -7.20 -3.16
CA GLN A 267 29.79 -6.44 -2.05
C GLN A 267 30.53 -5.12 -1.84
N ASN A 268 31.84 -5.20 -1.70
CA ASN A 268 32.69 -4.03 -1.55
C ASN A 268 33.02 -3.44 -2.92
N TYR A 269 32.88 -2.14 -3.07
CA TYR A 269 33.34 -1.43 -4.27
C TYR A 269 34.62 -0.66 -3.91
N SER A 270 35.64 -0.73 -4.81
CA SER A 270 36.79 0.14 -4.75
C SER A 270 36.59 1.30 -5.74
N THR A 271 37.11 2.47 -5.41
CA THR A 271 37.10 3.63 -6.31
C THR A 271 38.10 3.45 -7.48
N GLU A 272 38.99 2.46 -7.37
CA GLU A 272 40.04 2.15 -8.37
C GLU A 272 39.50 1.28 -9.50
N GLU A 273 38.52 0.41 -9.23
CA GLU A 273 37.82 -0.35 -10.26
C GLU A 273 36.59 0.40 -10.76
N LYS A 274 36.75 1.33 -11.69
CA LYS A 274 35.61 1.77 -12.49
C LYS A 274 35.14 0.57 -13.31
N PRO A 275 33.93 0.04 -13.13
CA PRO A 275 33.45 -1.03 -13.97
C PRO A 275 33.48 -0.50 -15.40
N GLN A 276 34.23 -1.16 -16.26
CA GLN A 276 34.01 -1.05 -17.69
C GLN A 276 32.62 -1.69 -17.90
N TYR A 277 31.60 -0.87 -17.87
CA TYR A 277 30.35 -1.27 -18.50
C TYR A 277 30.72 -1.44 -19.98
N GLU A 278 30.93 -2.65 -20.46
CA GLU A 278 30.67 -2.92 -21.85
C GLU A 278 29.31 -2.28 -22.12
N LYS A 279 29.33 -1.24 -22.91
CA LYS A 279 28.08 -0.65 -23.40
C LYS A 279 27.38 -1.83 -24.03
N ALA A 280 26.36 -2.37 -23.32
CA ALA A 280 25.50 -3.38 -23.90
C ALA A 280 25.27 -2.87 -25.32
N SER A 281 25.68 -3.64 -26.30
CA SER A 281 25.53 -3.27 -27.70
C SER A 281 24.06 -2.94 -27.84
N ARG A 282 23.76 -1.64 -27.75
CA ARG A 282 22.44 -1.17 -28.05
C ARG A 282 22.21 -1.68 -29.44
N VAL A 283 21.18 -2.49 -29.63
CA VAL A 283 20.64 -2.73 -30.95
C VAL A 283 20.33 -1.33 -31.47
N SER A 284 21.32 -0.75 -32.08
CA SER A 284 21.36 0.60 -32.57
C SER A 284 20.76 0.55 -33.95
N GLY A 285 19.48 0.75 -34.01
CA GLY A 285 19.10 1.68 -35.04
C GLY A 285 19.68 3.03 -34.58
N GLU A 286 20.84 3.42 -35.10
CA GLU A 286 21.40 4.74 -34.85
C GLU A 286 20.36 5.74 -35.30
N LYS A 287 19.70 6.38 -34.30
CA LYS A 287 18.75 7.43 -34.64
C LYS A 287 19.57 8.62 -35.14
N GLU A 288 19.37 8.96 -36.41
CA GLU A 288 20.14 9.86 -37.24
C GLU A 288 20.44 11.24 -36.63
N ASN A 289 19.56 11.67 -35.73
CA ASN A 289 19.62 12.98 -35.04
C ASN A 289 19.98 12.91 -33.56
N ARG A 290 20.58 11.80 -33.10
CA ARG A 290 21.03 11.67 -31.73
C ARG A 290 22.11 12.71 -31.41
N GLY A 291 21.87 13.51 -30.33
CA GLY A 291 22.82 14.52 -29.87
C GLY A 291 22.82 15.84 -30.67
N LYS A 292 22.13 15.94 -31.81
CA LYS A 292 21.98 17.20 -32.54
C LYS A 292 21.11 18.18 -31.74
N LYS A 293 21.42 19.47 -31.84
CA LYS A 293 20.61 20.54 -31.23
C LYS A 293 19.22 20.60 -31.87
N TRP A 294 18.22 20.95 -31.10
CA TRP A 294 16.87 21.22 -31.57
C TRP A 294 16.84 22.62 -32.21
N SER A 295 16.31 22.72 -33.42
CA SER A 295 16.07 24.00 -34.09
C SER A 295 14.66 24.51 -33.73
N LYS A 296 14.41 25.79 -34.02
CA LYS A 296 13.07 26.40 -33.88
C LYS A 296 12.04 25.72 -34.80
N ALA A 297 12.46 25.35 -36.01
CA ALA A 297 11.62 24.61 -36.95
C ALA A 297 11.27 23.19 -36.42
N ASP A 298 12.19 22.52 -35.71
CA ASP A 298 11.90 21.25 -35.06
C ASP A 298 10.83 21.41 -33.97
N ASP A 299 10.88 22.50 -33.21
CA ASP A 299 9.91 22.78 -32.15
C ASP A 299 8.50 23.03 -32.71
N GLU A 300 8.42 23.84 -33.75
CA GLU A 300 7.14 24.14 -34.45
C GLU A 300 6.54 22.87 -35.07
N ARG A 301 7.37 22.03 -35.69
CA ARG A 301 6.93 20.75 -36.27
C ARG A 301 6.50 19.77 -35.17
N LEU A 302 7.22 19.73 -34.04
CA LEU A 302 6.90 18.88 -32.90
C LEU A 302 5.50 19.24 -32.34
N TRP A 303 5.21 20.53 -32.17
CA TRP A 303 3.89 21.00 -31.75
C TRP A 303 2.79 20.65 -32.74
N THR A 304 3.06 20.82 -34.04
CA THR A 304 2.09 20.48 -35.11
C THR A 304 1.72 19.00 -35.08
N MET A 305 2.71 18.10 -34.91
CA MET A 305 2.47 16.65 -34.82
C MET A 305 1.72 16.28 -33.55
N LEU A 306 2.02 16.94 -32.41
CA LEU A 306 1.31 16.74 -31.16
C LEU A 306 -0.16 17.17 -31.28
N TYR A 307 -0.42 18.34 -31.90
CA TYR A 307 -1.76 18.82 -32.19
C TYR A 307 -2.56 17.86 -33.08
N GLN A 308 -1.89 17.24 -34.05
CA GLN A 308 -2.48 16.20 -34.92
C GLN A 308 -2.67 14.86 -34.21
N LYS A 309 -2.42 14.76 -32.90
CA LYS A 309 -2.52 13.54 -32.07
C LYS A 309 -1.65 12.40 -32.57
N VAL A 310 -0.52 12.69 -33.21
CA VAL A 310 0.47 11.70 -33.63
C VAL A 310 1.14 11.07 -32.41
N GLY A 311 1.25 9.73 -32.39
CA GLY A 311 1.83 9.00 -31.27
C GLY A 311 3.33 9.30 -31.06
N ILE A 312 3.79 9.34 -29.81
CA ILE A 312 5.20 9.66 -29.44
C ILE A 312 6.22 8.79 -30.19
N LYS A 313 5.88 7.54 -30.43
CA LYS A 313 6.75 6.58 -31.14
C LYS A 313 6.92 6.99 -32.62
N GLU A 314 5.85 7.44 -33.27
CA GLU A 314 5.87 7.96 -34.62
C GLU A 314 6.64 9.27 -34.70
N ILE A 315 6.38 10.22 -33.80
CA ILE A 315 7.12 11.46 -33.66
C ILE A 315 8.62 11.16 -33.50
N ALA A 316 8.97 10.23 -32.63
CA ALA A 316 10.37 9.83 -32.39
C ALA A 316 11.05 9.28 -33.66
N ASN A 317 10.33 8.51 -34.47
CA ASN A 317 10.83 7.99 -35.73
C ASN A 317 11.01 9.10 -36.75
N GLU A 318 10.02 9.98 -36.91
CA GLU A 318 10.05 11.10 -37.84
C GLU A 318 11.19 12.10 -37.57
N PHE A 319 11.50 12.32 -36.28
CA PHE A 319 12.63 13.16 -35.87
C PHE A 319 13.97 12.43 -35.81
N GLY A 320 14.02 11.13 -36.07
CA GLY A 320 15.23 10.32 -35.92
C GLY A 320 15.81 10.40 -34.49
N ARG A 321 14.94 10.48 -33.45
CA ARG A 321 15.30 10.66 -32.06
C ARG A 321 14.66 9.57 -31.19
N SER A 322 15.12 9.42 -29.95
CA SER A 322 14.48 8.51 -29.00
C SER A 322 13.17 9.12 -28.46
N GLU A 323 12.18 8.29 -28.10
CA GLU A 323 10.97 8.74 -27.43
C GLU A 323 11.29 9.57 -26.18
N TYR A 324 12.31 9.16 -25.41
CA TYR A 324 12.79 9.93 -24.25
C TYR A 324 13.26 11.35 -24.64
N ALA A 325 13.95 11.51 -25.79
CA ALA A 325 14.37 12.83 -26.26
C ALA A 325 13.19 13.72 -26.65
N ILE A 326 12.14 13.13 -27.23
CA ILE A 326 10.87 13.83 -27.54
C ILE A 326 10.21 14.29 -26.24
N HIS A 327 10.03 13.40 -25.25
CA HIS A 327 9.47 13.76 -23.95
C HIS A 327 10.24 14.90 -23.26
N CYS A 328 11.57 14.80 -23.23
CA CYS A 328 12.41 15.86 -22.63
C CYS A 328 12.21 17.21 -23.36
N ARG A 329 12.07 17.21 -24.68
CA ARG A 329 11.90 18.44 -25.46
C ARG A 329 10.52 19.05 -25.22
N LEU A 330 9.45 18.26 -25.29
CA LEU A 330 8.08 18.72 -25.00
C LEU A 330 7.98 19.30 -23.58
N LYS A 331 8.55 18.62 -22.60
CA LYS A 331 8.58 19.13 -21.21
C LYS A 331 9.31 20.47 -21.09
N LYS A 332 10.40 20.66 -21.84
CA LYS A 332 11.13 21.93 -21.86
C LYS A 332 10.31 23.04 -22.54
N LEU A 333 9.66 22.74 -23.66
CA LEU A 333 8.81 23.69 -24.39
C LEU A 333 7.58 24.09 -23.58
N GLY A 334 6.88 23.13 -22.95
CA GLY A 334 5.73 23.39 -22.10
C GLY A 334 6.05 24.25 -20.86
N LYS A 335 7.31 24.20 -20.35
CA LYS A 335 7.76 25.10 -19.27
C LYS A 335 8.09 26.51 -19.74
N ALA A 336 8.59 26.63 -20.98
CA ALA A 336 8.99 27.93 -21.55
C ALA A 336 7.80 28.72 -22.08
N HIS A 337 6.76 28.02 -22.57
CA HIS A 337 5.53 28.59 -23.09
C HIS A 337 4.37 27.80 -22.46
N PRO A 338 3.66 28.35 -21.46
CA PRO A 338 2.44 27.73 -20.94
C PRO A 338 1.50 27.47 -22.09
N VAL A 339 1.01 26.23 -22.18
CA VAL A 339 0.09 25.82 -23.24
C VAL A 339 -1.25 26.49 -22.96
N GLU A 340 -1.61 27.50 -23.74
CA GLU A 340 -2.87 28.26 -23.59
C GLU A 340 -4.03 27.66 -24.40
N ASP A 341 -3.71 26.80 -25.38
CA ASP A 341 -4.69 26.13 -26.24
C ASP A 341 -5.19 24.85 -25.57
N ASP A 342 -6.48 24.74 -25.31
CA ASP A 342 -7.10 23.65 -24.59
C ASP A 342 -6.91 22.28 -25.30
N GLU A 343 -6.92 22.24 -26.63
CA GLU A 343 -6.68 21.00 -27.38
C GLU A 343 -5.23 20.53 -27.29
N ILE A 344 -4.26 21.44 -27.31
CA ILE A 344 -2.84 21.12 -27.13
C ILE A 344 -2.61 20.72 -25.68
N ARG A 345 -3.30 21.35 -24.72
CA ARG A 345 -3.26 21.00 -23.30
C ARG A 345 -3.75 19.56 -23.07
N GLU A 346 -4.86 19.15 -23.67
CA GLU A 346 -5.34 17.77 -23.61
C GLU A 346 -4.33 16.77 -24.18
N CYS A 347 -3.73 17.08 -25.36
CA CYS A 347 -2.69 16.24 -25.95
C CYS A 347 -1.43 16.17 -25.05
N TYR A 348 -1.06 17.28 -24.42
CA TYR A 348 0.08 17.32 -23.49
C TYR A 348 -0.20 16.50 -22.22
N HIS A 349 -1.39 16.61 -21.64
CA HIS A 349 -1.84 15.81 -20.50
C HIS A 349 -1.95 14.33 -20.85
N HIS A 350 -2.39 13.97 -22.03
CA HIS A 350 -2.40 12.58 -22.51
C HIS A 350 -0.99 11.97 -22.55
N VAL A 351 0.03 12.77 -22.88
CA VAL A 351 1.44 12.32 -22.96
C VAL A 351 2.12 12.26 -21.58
N PHE A 352 1.81 13.19 -20.67
CA PHE A 352 2.52 13.35 -19.40
C PHE A 352 1.71 12.99 -18.16
N GLY A 353 0.40 12.78 -18.29
CA GLY A 353 -0.53 12.56 -17.19
C GLY A 353 -0.73 13.83 -16.33
N ASP A 354 -1.83 13.86 -15.60
CA ASP A 354 -2.05 14.87 -14.55
C ASP A 354 -1.05 14.60 -13.42
N ARG A 355 -0.21 15.58 -13.14
CA ARG A 355 0.64 15.62 -11.94
C ARG A 355 0.22 16.76 -11.06
#